data_262fec917e79728d3eb121ea32219807
#
_entry.id   262fec917e79728d3eb121ea32219807
#
_cell.length_a   1.000
_cell.length_b   1.000
_cell.length_c   1.000
_cell.angle_alpha   90.00
_cell.angle_beta   90.00
_cell.angle_gamma   90.00
#
_symmetry.space_group_name_H-M   'P 1'
#
loop_
_entity.id
_entity.type
_entity.pdbx_description
1 polymer ?
#
loop_
_entity_poly.entity_id
_entity_poly.type
_entity_poly.pdbx_seq_one_letter_code
_entity_poly.pdbx_strand_id
1 'polypeptide(L)'
;MAAGQKVVVATLGTKLYDGDECFTIKKSKLRGVESNGMICAEDEIGIGTSHEGIIVLPQDVVPGTLAKDYYQIKSDYVLEVDITPNRADACSHYGVARDLYAWLIQNGRQAELKRPSVDAFRVDNHDMDIAVEVENTEACPRYAGVTIKNVTVKESPEWLQNKLRLIGVRPINNIVDITNYILHAYGQPMHCFDADKIKGGKIIVKTCAEGTKFVTLDEAERTLSERDLMICNAEEPMCIAGVFGGLDSGTTESTKDVFLESAYFHPTWVRKTARRHGLSTDSSFRFERGIDPNGVIYALKEAALLVKELAGGEIASEIKDNYPAPIADFAVELSYDYVNSLIGKVIPAETVKSIVSSLEMKIVEETAEGLSLLVPPYRVDVQRPCDVVEDILRIYGYNNVEIPTSVKSSLSVKGEVDKSVKLQNIVSEQLVGCGFNEILNNSLTAAAYYEGLETYKPENLVRLMNPLSNDLNVMRATLLFGGLESIQHNANRKNADLKFFEFGNCYHFHAEKKNPEKVLAAYSEELHMGLWLTGKRVSNSWAHADENLSLIHISEPTRLALI
;
A
#
# COMPACT_ATOMS: atom_id res chain seq x y z
N MET A 1 -30.15 36.94 11.93
CA MET A 1 -30.19 37.89 10.77
C MET A 1 -30.74 39.22 11.22
N ALA A 2 -30.06 40.32 10.82
CA ALA A 2 -30.51 41.69 11.08
C ALA A 2 -30.45 42.52 9.77
N ALA A 3 -31.28 43.54 9.67
CA ALA A 3 -31.27 44.43 8.50
C ALA A 3 -29.92 45.19 8.43
N GLY A 4 -29.37 45.31 7.24
CA GLY A 4 -28.09 45.99 6.99
C GLY A 4 -26.83 45.09 7.10
N GLN A 5 -26.95 43.82 7.45
CA GLN A 5 -25.85 42.88 7.38
C GLN A 5 -25.45 42.56 5.94
N LYS A 6 -24.17 42.47 5.67
CA LYS A 6 -23.63 41.91 4.43
C LYS A 6 -23.42 40.41 4.61
N VAL A 7 -23.94 39.62 3.69
CA VAL A 7 -23.95 38.14 3.79
C VAL A 7 -23.54 37.49 2.48
N VAL A 8 -23.12 36.25 2.54
CA VAL A 8 -22.84 35.44 1.36
C VAL A 8 -24.14 34.83 0.83
N VAL A 9 -24.41 35.01 -0.45
CA VAL A 9 -25.64 34.55 -1.10
C VAL A 9 -25.32 33.66 -2.30
N ALA A 10 -25.83 32.43 -2.27
CA ALA A 10 -25.89 31.58 -3.44
C ALA A 10 -27.06 32.02 -4.33
N THR A 11 -26.77 32.52 -5.52
CA THR A 11 -27.75 33.00 -6.48
C THR A 11 -28.39 31.88 -7.31
N LEU A 12 -29.40 32.17 -8.10
CA LEU A 12 -30.04 31.18 -8.98
C LEU A 12 -29.00 30.55 -9.92
N GLY A 13 -28.99 29.22 -9.99
CA GLY A 13 -28.06 28.46 -10.82
C GLY A 13 -26.76 28.07 -10.11
N THR A 14 -26.48 28.62 -8.90
CA THR A 14 -25.34 28.19 -8.13
C THR A 14 -25.50 26.74 -7.72
N LYS A 15 -24.43 25.95 -7.88
CA LYS A 15 -24.34 24.57 -7.39
C LYS A 15 -23.62 24.59 -6.05
N LEU A 16 -24.26 24.01 -5.05
CA LEU A 16 -23.69 23.76 -3.72
C LEU A 16 -23.49 22.25 -3.54
N TYR A 17 -22.45 21.86 -2.84
CA TYR A 17 -22.05 20.47 -2.67
C TYR A 17 -22.10 20.09 -1.19
N ASP A 18 -22.59 18.89 -0.93
CA ASP A 18 -22.53 18.22 0.37
C ASP A 18 -21.91 16.83 0.14
N GLY A 19 -20.60 16.71 0.36
CA GLY A 19 -19.82 15.56 -0.08
C GLY A 19 -19.92 15.38 -1.60
N ASP A 20 -20.34 14.19 -2.05
CA ASP A 20 -20.50 13.84 -3.46
C ASP A 20 -21.86 14.31 -4.04
N GLU A 21 -22.79 14.72 -3.19
CA GLU A 21 -24.08 15.22 -3.62
C GLU A 21 -24.03 16.70 -3.98
N CYS A 22 -24.71 17.09 -5.03
CA CYS A 22 -24.84 18.51 -5.37
C CYS A 22 -26.29 18.91 -5.60
N PHE A 23 -26.65 20.09 -5.13
CA PHE A 23 -27.94 20.70 -5.46
C PHE A 23 -27.77 22.08 -6.10
N THR A 24 -28.68 22.40 -7.00
CA THR A 24 -28.65 23.68 -7.70
C THR A 24 -29.70 24.60 -7.13
N ILE A 25 -29.33 25.84 -6.80
CA ILE A 25 -30.27 26.87 -6.31
C ILE A 25 -31.28 27.22 -7.41
N LYS A 26 -32.54 26.99 -7.11
CA LYS A 26 -33.68 27.27 -8.01
C LYS A 26 -34.62 28.26 -7.37
N LYS A 27 -35.36 29.01 -8.22
CA LYS A 27 -36.45 29.87 -7.75
C LYS A 27 -37.48 29.05 -6.97
N SER A 28 -37.76 29.45 -5.75
CA SER A 28 -38.69 28.76 -4.84
C SER A 28 -39.63 29.74 -4.17
N LYS A 29 -40.73 29.23 -3.57
CA LYS A 29 -41.60 30.01 -2.69
C LYS A 29 -41.52 29.47 -1.27
N LEU A 30 -41.06 30.30 -0.35
CA LEU A 30 -40.97 29.97 1.07
C LEU A 30 -42.05 30.76 1.82
N ARG A 31 -43.02 30.09 2.45
CA ARG A 31 -44.14 30.70 3.18
C ARG A 31 -44.91 31.78 2.38
N GLY A 32 -45.07 31.57 1.06
CA GLY A 32 -45.78 32.49 0.17
C GLY A 32 -44.95 33.62 -0.45
N VAL A 33 -43.69 33.79 -0.03
CA VAL A 33 -42.76 34.80 -0.55
C VAL A 33 -41.77 34.13 -1.53
N GLU A 34 -41.52 34.80 -2.67
CA GLU A 34 -40.55 34.32 -3.65
C GLU A 34 -39.12 34.39 -3.09
N SER A 35 -38.36 33.30 -3.22
CA SER A 35 -36.93 33.21 -2.91
C SER A 35 -36.16 33.02 -4.20
N ASN A 36 -35.18 33.92 -4.45
CA ASN A 36 -34.34 33.94 -5.64
C ASN A 36 -32.86 33.64 -5.28
N GLY A 37 -32.60 33.07 -4.12
CA GLY A 37 -31.26 32.71 -3.65
C GLY A 37 -31.29 32.13 -2.26
N MET A 38 -30.14 31.68 -1.77
CA MET A 38 -29.93 31.15 -0.41
C MET A 38 -28.79 31.90 0.27
N ILE A 39 -29.02 32.34 1.50
CA ILE A 39 -27.95 32.89 2.35
C ILE A 39 -27.21 31.70 2.94
N CYS A 40 -25.88 31.69 2.83
CA CYS A 40 -25.06 30.51 3.12
C CYS A 40 -24.39 30.57 4.49
N ALA A 41 -24.22 29.40 5.09
CA ALA A 41 -23.29 29.12 6.19
C ALA A 41 -21.89 28.73 5.64
N GLU A 42 -20.91 28.54 6.52
CA GLU A 42 -19.52 28.24 6.12
C GLU A 42 -19.39 26.86 5.47
N ASP A 43 -20.06 25.86 6.01
CA ASP A 43 -20.07 24.48 5.51
C ASP A 43 -20.75 24.37 4.16
N GLU A 44 -21.79 25.17 3.91
CA GLU A 44 -22.56 25.15 2.64
C GLU A 44 -21.75 25.64 1.44
N ILE A 45 -20.69 26.44 1.67
CA ILE A 45 -19.78 26.91 0.61
C ILE A 45 -18.36 26.35 0.75
N GLY A 46 -18.14 25.42 1.70
CA GLY A 46 -16.90 24.67 1.86
C GLY A 46 -15.71 25.48 2.39
N ILE A 47 -15.95 26.60 3.10
CA ILE A 47 -14.87 27.42 3.68
C ILE A 47 -14.62 27.12 5.16
N GLY A 48 -15.51 26.38 5.80
CA GLY A 48 -15.43 25.98 7.20
C GLY A 48 -16.35 24.79 7.49
N THR A 49 -16.47 24.45 8.76
CA THR A 49 -17.31 23.32 9.23
C THR A 49 -18.51 23.78 10.07
N SER A 50 -18.65 25.10 10.27
CA SER A 50 -19.71 25.64 11.11
C SER A 50 -21.02 25.77 10.36
N HIS A 51 -22.08 25.18 10.93
CA HIS A 51 -23.47 25.36 10.51
C HIS A 51 -24.30 26.14 11.55
N GLU A 52 -23.68 26.77 12.53
CA GLU A 52 -24.36 27.47 13.64
C GLU A 52 -25.06 28.76 13.21
N GLY A 53 -24.79 29.24 12.00
CA GLY A 53 -25.39 30.44 11.46
C GLY A 53 -24.93 30.85 10.08
N ILE A 54 -25.52 31.92 9.57
CA ILE A 54 -25.11 32.47 8.27
C ILE A 54 -23.79 33.22 8.37
N ILE A 55 -23.05 33.29 7.25
CA ILE A 55 -21.84 34.10 7.15
C ILE A 55 -22.22 35.58 7.15
N VAL A 56 -21.71 36.34 8.12
CA VAL A 56 -21.83 37.78 8.19
C VAL A 56 -20.49 38.43 7.87
N LEU A 57 -20.44 39.19 6.78
CA LEU A 57 -19.23 39.83 6.30
C LEU A 57 -19.05 41.23 6.93
N PRO A 58 -17.81 41.75 7.02
CA PRO A 58 -17.50 43.11 7.43
C PRO A 58 -18.23 44.16 6.56
N GLN A 59 -18.46 45.35 7.15
CA GLN A 59 -19.24 46.42 6.48
C GLN A 59 -18.50 47.08 5.32
N ASP A 60 -17.20 46.94 5.20
CA ASP A 60 -16.35 47.44 4.11
C ASP A 60 -16.42 46.59 2.84
N VAL A 61 -16.88 45.35 2.91
CA VAL A 61 -17.02 44.48 1.73
C VAL A 61 -18.01 45.07 0.72
N VAL A 62 -17.60 45.16 -0.53
CA VAL A 62 -18.48 45.71 -1.62
C VAL A 62 -19.54 44.67 -2.01
N PRO A 63 -20.83 45.00 -1.95
CA PRO A 63 -21.87 44.09 -2.44
C PRO A 63 -21.67 43.72 -3.92
N GLY A 64 -21.82 42.43 -4.25
CA GLY A 64 -21.57 41.89 -5.58
C GLY A 64 -20.15 41.33 -5.78
N THR A 65 -19.26 41.45 -4.80
CA THR A 65 -17.98 40.74 -4.81
C THR A 65 -18.25 39.24 -4.78
N LEU A 66 -17.58 38.48 -5.65
CA LEU A 66 -17.70 37.03 -5.65
C LEU A 66 -17.06 36.45 -4.39
N ALA A 67 -17.72 35.47 -3.76
CA ALA A 67 -17.19 34.81 -2.55
C ALA A 67 -15.78 34.25 -2.77
N LYS A 68 -15.52 33.64 -3.92
CA LYS A 68 -14.19 33.12 -4.27
C LYS A 68 -13.11 34.20 -4.27
N ASP A 69 -13.44 35.43 -4.71
CA ASP A 69 -12.47 36.54 -4.78
C ASP A 69 -12.25 37.14 -3.40
N TYR A 70 -13.33 37.23 -2.60
CA TYR A 70 -13.24 37.70 -1.21
C TYR A 70 -12.42 36.76 -0.33
N TYR A 71 -12.67 35.46 -0.42
CA TYR A 71 -11.94 34.43 0.33
C TYR A 71 -10.65 33.98 -0.37
N GLN A 72 -10.29 34.58 -1.50
CA GLN A 72 -9.10 34.26 -2.29
C GLN A 72 -8.98 32.75 -2.62
N ILE A 73 -10.12 32.08 -2.83
CA ILE A 73 -10.17 30.65 -3.12
C ILE A 73 -9.52 30.38 -4.47
N LYS A 74 -8.43 29.64 -4.44
CA LYS A 74 -7.72 29.16 -5.64
C LYS A 74 -8.22 27.75 -5.97
N SER A 75 -8.56 27.53 -7.24
CA SER A 75 -8.80 26.17 -7.73
C SER A 75 -7.47 25.42 -7.79
N ASP A 76 -7.48 24.18 -7.37
CA ASP A 76 -6.35 23.28 -7.49
C ASP A 76 -6.82 21.91 -8.02
N TYR A 77 -5.87 21.06 -8.41
CA TYR A 77 -6.15 19.72 -8.88
C TYR A 77 -5.53 18.72 -7.90
N VAL A 78 -6.34 17.80 -7.41
CA VAL A 78 -5.89 16.66 -6.63
C VAL A 78 -5.86 15.45 -7.55
N LEU A 79 -4.69 14.83 -7.65
CA LEU A 79 -4.49 13.60 -8.41
C LEU A 79 -4.29 12.47 -7.41
N GLU A 80 -5.18 11.52 -7.42
CA GLU A 80 -5.01 10.27 -6.69
C GLU A 80 -4.13 9.34 -7.52
N VAL A 81 -3.01 8.92 -6.95
CA VAL A 81 -2.03 8.06 -7.63
C VAL A 81 -1.89 6.77 -6.85
N ASP A 82 -2.25 5.66 -7.48
CA ASP A 82 -2.04 4.32 -6.91
C ASP A 82 -0.57 3.92 -7.09
N ILE A 83 0.11 3.75 -5.95
CA ILE A 83 1.53 3.40 -5.88
C ILE A 83 1.67 1.93 -5.52
N THR A 84 2.29 1.16 -6.39
CA THR A 84 2.61 -0.24 -6.12
C THR A 84 3.59 -0.39 -4.94
N PRO A 85 3.51 -1.46 -4.13
CA PRO A 85 4.31 -1.60 -2.90
C PRO A 85 5.82 -1.55 -3.09
N ASN A 86 6.34 -1.87 -4.28
CA ASN A 86 7.76 -1.80 -4.60
C ASN A 86 8.28 -0.36 -4.83
N ARG A 87 7.37 0.59 -5.15
CA ARG A 87 7.71 1.98 -5.45
C ARG A 87 7.63 2.88 -4.22
N ALA A 88 8.30 2.48 -3.13
CA ALA A 88 8.40 3.27 -1.90
C ALA A 88 8.94 4.68 -2.13
N ASP A 89 9.84 4.84 -3.08
CA ASP A 89 10.42 6.11 -3.52
C ASP A 89 9.37 7.12 -4.03
N ALA A 90 8.27 6.63 -4.59
CA ALA A 90 7.18 7.45 -5.14
C ALA A 90 6.08 7.80 -4.12
N CYS A 91 6.20 7.36 -2.85
CA CYS A 91 5.21 7.66 -1.79
C CYS A 91 5.33 9.09 -1.23
N SER A 92 5.69 10.05 -2.07
CA SER A 92 5.82 11.48 -1.74
C SER A 92 5.71 12.36 -2.98
N HIS A 93 5.44 13.65 -2.78
CA HIS A 93 5.41 14.62 -3.88
C HIS A 93 6.75 14.69 -4.60
N TYR A 94 7.86 14.71 -3.86
CA TYR A 94 9.20 14.74 -4.47
C TYR A 94 9.50 13.44 -5.25
N GLY A 95 9.07 12.29 -4.75
CA GLY A 95 9.24 11.02 -5.44
C GLY A 95 8.47 10.97 -6.77
N VAL A 96 7.21 11.43 -6.79
CA VAL A 96 6.44 11.56 -8.05
C VAL A 96 7.06 12.60 -8.98
N ALA A 97 7.55 13.71 -8.42
CA ALA A 97 8.23 14.74 -9.22
C ALA A 97 9.51 14.22 -9.89
N ARG A 98 10.24 13.30 -9.25
CA ARG A 98 11.42 12.62 -9.83
C ARG A 98 11.05 11.81 -11.07
N ASP A 99 9.98 11.02 -10.99
CA ASP A 99 9.48 10.24 -12.13
C ASP A 99 9.00 11.14 -13.27
N LEU A 100 8.24 12.18 -12.91
CA LEU A 100 7.76 13.16 -13.90
C LEU A 100 8.92 13.92 -14.57
N TYR A 101 9.94 14.29 -13.81
CA TYR A 101 11.16 14.90 -14.34
C TYR A 101 11.84 13.99 -15.37
N ALA A 102 12.07 12.72 -15.04
CA ALA A 102 12.69 11.76 -15.94
C ALA A 102 11.87 11.60 -17.24
N TRP A 103 10.54 11.51 -17.12
CA TRP A 103 9.65 11.45 -18.27
C TRP A 103 9.69 12.72 -19.13
N LEU A 104 9.70 13.90 -18.51
CA LEU A 104 9.79 15.18 -19.23
C LEU A 104 11.09 15.30 -20.02
N ILE A 105 12.24 14.98 -19.41
CA ILE A 105 13.54 14.98 -20.07
C ILE A 105 13.56 14.01 -21.26
N GLN A 106 13.06 12.78 -21.07
CA GLN A 106 12.99 11.79 -22.15
C GLN A 106 12.11 12.24 -23.32
N ASN A 107 11.08 13.05 -23.06
CA ASN A 107 10.19 13.60 -24.09
C ASN A 107 10.63 14.99 -24.61
N GLY A 108 11.90 15.36 -24.41
CA GLY A 108 12.49 16.62 -24.93
C GLY A 108 11.92 17.88 -24.31
N ARG A 109 11.30 17.80 -23.12
CA ARG A 109 10.82 18.94 -22.37
C ARG A 109 11.91 19.47 -21.45
N GLN A 110 11.99 20.79 -21.33
CA GLN A 110 12.84 21.40 -20.32
C GLN A 110 12.18 21.30 -18.96
N ALA A 111 12.87 20.72 -18.00
CA ALA A 111 12.41 20.58 -16.62
C ALA A 111 13.62 20.66 -15.68
N GLU A 112 13.37 21.04 -14.44
CA GLU A 112 14.36 21.06 -13.38
C GLU A 112 13.73 20.49 -12.10
N LEU A 113 14.38 19.51 -11.49
CA LEU A 113 13.98 18.95 -10.22
C LEU A 113 14.69 19.71 -9.10
N LYS A 114 13.90 20.39 -8.25
CA LYS A 114 14.41 21.21 -7.14
C LYS A 114 13.88 20.76 -5.79
N ARG A 115 14.73 20.88 -4.79
CA ARG A 115 14.35 20.86 -3.39
C ARG A 115 14.68 22.22 -2.75
N PRO A 116 13.93 22.70 -1.76
CA PRO A 116 14.30 23.87 -0.97
C PRO A 116 15.73 23.73 -0.41
N SER A 117 16.49 24.82 -0.38
CA SER A 117 17.82 24.79 0.24
C SER A 117 17.72 24.73 1.75
N VAL A 118 18.49 23.85 2.35
CA VAL A 118 18.66 23.76 3.81
C VAL A 118 19.96 24.41 4.30
N ASP A 119 20.64 25.16 3.46
CA ASP A 119 21.93 25.81 3.75
C ASP A 119 21.80 26.91 4.81
N ALA A 120 20.58 27.38 5.05
CA ALA A 120 20.28 28.35 6.11
C ALA A 120 20.29 27.72 7.51
N PHE A 121 20.31 26.38 7.62
CA PHE A 121 20.36 25.72 8.91
C PHE A 121 21.64 26.11 9.67
N ARG A 122 21.47 26.67 10.88
CA ARG A 122 22.54 27.02 11.80
C ARG A 122 22.07 26.76 13.23
N VAL A 123 22.96 26.27 14.06
CA VAL A 123 22.74 26.16 15.49
C VAL A 123 22.83 27.55 16.09
N ASP A 124 21.81 27.98 16.80
CA ASP A 124 21.74 29.32 17.41
C ASP A 124 22.44 29.33 18.77
N ASN A 125 22.30 28.26 19.57
CA ASN A 125 22.96 28.08 20.86
C ASN A 125 23.11 26.58 21.20
N HIS A 126 23.68 26.26 22.37
CA HIS A 126 23.85 24.86 22.83
C HIS A 126 23.22 24.68 24.24
N ASP A 127 22.11 25.35 24.49
CA ASP A 127 21.51 25.42 25.81
C ASP A 127 20.71 24.18 26.20
N MET A 128 20.35 23.33 25.22
CA MET A 128 19.60 22.09 25.47
C MET A 128 20.15 20.96 24.61
N ASP A 129 20.97 20.13 25.20
CA ASP A 129 21.54 18.94 24.53
C ASP A 129 20.87 17.67 25.04
N ILE A 130 20.05 17.05 24.19
CA ILE A 130 19.41 15.76 24.46
C ILE A 130 20.28 14.67 23.86
N ALA A 131 20.75 13.75 24.70
CA ALA A 131 21.55 12.63 24.23
C ALA A 131 20.71 11.60 23.46
N VAL A 132 21.31 10.97 22.46
CA VAL A 132 20.66 9.92 21.67
C VAL A 132 21.49 8.65 21.73
N GLU A 133 20.87 7.56 22.12
CA GLU A 133 21.45 6.23 22.14
C GLU A 133 20.57 5.23 21.38
N VAL A 134 21.17 4.45 20.51
CA VAL A 134 20.49 3.38 19.76
C VAL A 134 21.08 2.05 20.21
N GLU A 135 20.32 1.31 21.03
CA GLU A 135 20.73 -0.01 21.53
C GLU A 135 20.54 -1.11 20.46
N ASN A 136 19.50 -0.97 19.64
CA ASN A 136 19.19 -1.93 18.57
C ASN A 136 19.40 -1.31 17.18
N THR A 137 20.64 -1.40 16.70
CA THR A 137 21.04 -0.84 15.39
C THR A 137 20.56 -1.68 14.20
N GLU A 138 20.13 -2.92 14.40
CA GLU A 138 19.45 -3.71 13.35
C GLU A 138 18.05 -3.15 13.06
N ALA A 139 17.27 -2.89 14.11
CA ALA A 139 15.92 -2.37 13.98
C ALA A 139 15.89 -0.87 13.65
N CYS A 140 16.90 -0.12 14.09
CA CYS A 140 17.08 1.31 13.81
C CYS A 140 18.49 1.58 13.27
N PRO A 141 18.74 1.40 11.96
CA PRO A 141 20.05 1.65 11.36
C PRO A 141 20.49 3.11 11.42
N ARG A 142 19.56 4.08 11.41
CA ARG A 142 19.85 5.50 11.54
C ARG A 142 18.81 6.21 12.38
N TYR A 143 19.28 7.02 13.32
CA TYR A 143 18.43 7.89 14.12
C TYR A 143 19.08 9.26 14.25
N ALA A 144 18.33 10.30 13.87
CA ALA A 144 18.80 11.67 13.99
C ALA A 144 17.75 12.53 14.72
N GLY A 145 18.23 13.56 15.40
CA GLY A 145 17.36 14.52 16.05
C GLY A 145 18.06 15.83 16.38
N VAL A 146 17.24 16.84 16.62
CA VAL A 146 17.70 18.20 16.98
C VAL A 146 16.72 18.83 17.96
N THR A 147 17.22 19.61 18.91
CA THR A 147 16.42 20.33 19.89
C THR A 147 16.17 21.77 19.44
N ILE A 148 14.93 22.24 19.57
CA ILE A 148 14.54 23.62 19.31
C ILE A 148 13.82 24.16 20.55
N LYS A 149 14.29 25.29 21.07
CA LYS A 149 13.75 25.94 22.28
C LYS A 149 12.87 27.14 21.92
N ASN A 150 12.06 27.55 22.91
CA ASN A 150 11.24 28.75 22.82
C ASN A 150 10.25 28.77 21.65
N VAL A 151 9.72 27.62 21.25
CA VAL A 151 8.69 27.53 20.21
C VAL A 151 7.33 28.02 20.75
N THR A 152 6.50 28.52 19.86
CA THR A 152 5.10 28.83 20.14
C THR A 152 4.21 27.91 19.31
N VAL A 153 3.58 26.95 19.98
CA VAL A 153 2.58 26.08 19.36
C VAL A 153 1.30 26.88 19.14
N LYS A 154 0.85 26.94 17.90
CA LYS A 154 -0.33 27.69 17.47
C LYS A 154 -0.90 27.07 16.20
N GLU A 155 -2.03 27.59 15.74
CA GLU A 155 -2.60 27.24 14.45
C GLU A 155 -1.60 27.49 13.31
N SER A 156 -1.56 26.55 12.35
CA SER A 156 -0.70 26.66 11.16
C SER A 156 -1.14 27.80 10.24
N PRO A 157 -0.22 28.41 9.49
CA PRO A 157 -0.59 29.38 8.47
C PRO A 157 -1.46 28.72 7.38
N GLU A 158 -2.35 29.49 6.79
CA GLU A 158 -3.36 29.02 5.84
C GLU A 158 -2.77 28.20 4.67
N TRP A 159 -1.61 28.61 4.14
CA TRP A 159 -0.97 27.90 3.05
C TRP A 159 -0.62 26.44 3.43
N LEU A 160 -0.17 26.20 4.66
CA LEU A 160 0.17 24.86 5.16
C LEU A 160 -1.09 24.03 5.42
N GLN A 161 -2.08 24.64 6.07
CA GLN A 161 -3.38 23.99 6.28
C GLN A 161 -4.02 23.56 4.95
N ASN A 162 -4.03 24.46 3.94
CA ASN A 162 -4.63 24.18 2.65
C ASN A 162 -3.92 23.03 1.93
N LYS A 163 -2.58 22.98 1.96
CA LYS A 163 -1.82 21.86 1.39
C LYS A 163 -2.17 20.51 2.04
N LEU A 164 -2.31 20.49 3.36
CA LEU A 164 -2.67 19.28 4.09
C LEU A 164 -4.13 18.86 3.83
N ARG A 165 -5.07 19.82 3.85
CA ARG A 165 -6.48 19.55 3.53
C ARG A 165 -6.68 18.97 2.14
N LEU A 166 -5.93 19.48 1.14
CA LEU A 166 -6.00 18.98 -0.25
C LEU A 166 -5.65 17.49 -0.38
N ILE A 167 -4.80 16.98 0.50
CA ILE A 167 -4.41 15.56 0.52
C ILE A 167 -5.17 14.75 1.59
N GLY A 168 -6.25 15.32 2.16
CA GLY A 168 -7.09 14.65 3.15
C GLY A 168 -6.52 14.60 4.56
N VAL A 169 -5.44 15.32 4.85
CA VAL A 169 -4.83 15.40 6.20
C VAL A 169 -5.44 16.57 6.97
N ARG A 170 -5.99 16.29 8.15
CA ARG A 170 -6.54 17.32 9.03
C ARG A 170 -5.44 18.12 9.71
N PRO A 171 -5.37 19.44 9.55
CA PRO A 171 -4.44 20.29 10.31
C PRO A 171 -4.70 20.23 11.82
N ILE A 172 -3.64 20.27 12.62
CA ILE A 172 -3.70 20.20 14.08
C ILE A 172 -3.07 21.46 14.68
N ASN A 173 -1.77 21.63 14.50
CA ASN A 173 -1.00 22.80 14.93
C ASN A 173 0.28 22.91 14.08
N ASN A 174 0.94 24.06 14.16
CA ASN A 174 2.11 24.37 13.33
C ASN A 174 3.27 23.35 13.46
N ILE A 175 3.45 22.69 14.60
CA ILE A 175 4.52 21.69 14.78
C ILE A 175 4.15 20.36 14.12
N VAL A 176 2.96 19.82 14.45
CA VAL A 176 2.49 18.55 13.89
C VAL A 176 2.27 18.66 12.37
N ASP A 177 1.76 19.79 11.91
CA ASP A 177 1.49 20.03 10.50
C ASP A 177 2.78 20.13 9.68
N ILE A 178 3.87 20.66 10.26
CA ILE A 178 5.20 20.63 9.62
C ILE A 178 5.68 19.19 9.46
N THR A 179 5.56 18.34 10.48
CA THR A 179 5.98 16.94 10.37
C THR A 179 5.17 16.18 9.32
N ASN A 180 3.85 16.42 9.25
CA ASN A 180 2.98 15.87 8.20
C ASN A 180 3.35 16.41 6.80
N TYR A 181 3.66 17.70 6.70
CA TYR A 181 4.10 18.29 5.43
C TYR A 181 5.39 17.63 4.92
N ILE A 182 6.40 17.47 5.77
CA ILE A 182 7.67 16.81 5.41
C ILE A 182 7.44 15.35 5.00
N LEU A 183 6.57 14.64 5.73
CA LEU A 183 6.20 13.26 5.40
C LEU A 183 5.64 13.16 3.98
N HIS A 184 4.69 14.00 3.62
CA HIS A 184 4.07 13.95 2.29
C HIS A 184 4.92 14.59 1.19
N ALA A 185 5.72 15.60 1.53
CA ALA A 185 6.60 16.26 0.58
C ALA A 185 7.78 15.37 0.15
N TYR A 186 8.42 14.68 1.10
CA TYR A 186 9.68 13.96 0.88
C TYR A 186 9.64 12.46 1.20
N GLY A 187 8.54 11.97 1.76
CA GLY A 187 8.41 10.57 2.15
C GLY A 187 9.16 10.20 3.43
N GLN A 188 9.57 11.20 4.23
CA GLN A 188 10.26 11.01 5.49
C GLN A 188 9.28 11.23 6.66
N PRO A 189 8.81 10.16 7.33
CA PRO A 189 8.04 10.31 8.55
C PRO A 189 8.92 10.91 9.65
N MET A 190 8.34 11.84 10.38
CA MET A 190 9.00 12.52 11.50
C MET A 190 8.13 12.48 12.73
N HIS A 191 8.76 12.59 13.90
CA HIS A 191 8.05 12.79 15.15
C HIS A 191 8.62 13.99 15.90
N CYS A 192 7.76 14.64 16.67
CA CYS A 192 8.15 15.76 17.49
C CYS A 192 7.73 15.50 18.95
N PHE A 193 8.72 15.38 19.81
CA PHE A 193 8.52 15.21 21.25
C PHE A 193 8.52 16.55 21.96
N ASP A 194 7.69 16.69 22.99
CA ASP A 194 7.84 17.72 24.00
C ASP A 194 9.13 17.44 24.79
N ALA A 195 10.10 18.35 24.73
CA ALA A 195 11.42 18.15 25.34
C ALA A 195 11.34 18.00 26.89
N ASP A 196 10.36 18.63 27.52
CA ASP A 196 10.13 18.54 28.99
C ASP A 196 9.66 17.12 29.39
N LYS A 197 9.12 16.34 28.43
CA LYS A 197 8.71 14.95 28.65
C LYS A 197 9.85 13.95 28.48
N ILE A 198 11.00 14.39 27.96
CA ILE A 198 12.19 13.55 27.80
C ILE A 198 12.96 13.47 29.11
N LYS A 199 12.46 12.62 30.02
CA LYS A 199 13.06 12.45 31.35
C LYS A 199 14.52 11.98 31.22
N GLY A 200 15.38 12.61 32.06
CA GLY A 200 16.81 12.33 32.02
C GLY A 200 17.58 12.95 30.86
N GLY A 201 16.96 13.80 30.04
CA GLY A 201 17.60 14.48 28.90
C GLY A 201 18.20 13.51 27.86
N LYS A 202 17.58 12.33 27.69
CA LYS A 202 18.11 11.26 26.85
C LYS A 202 17.00 10.51 26.12
N ILE A 203 17.24 10.24 24.86
CA ILE A 203 16.46 9.32 24.04
C ILE A 203 17.21 8.00 23.88
N ILE A 204 16.52 6.89 24.11
CA ILE A 204 17.04 5.54 23.98
C ILE A 204 16.13 4.74 23.03
N VAL A 205 16.68 4.32 21.89
CA VAL A 205 15.95 3.49 20.93
C VAL A 205 16.27 2.02 21.19
N LYS A 206 15.28 1.32 21.77
CA LYS A 206 15.44 -0.07 22.24
C LYS A 206 14.14 -0.86 22.19
N THR A 207 14.21 -2.16 22.45
CA THR A 207 13.03 -2.98 22.74
C THR A 207 12.73 -2.98 24.23
N CYS A 208 11.45 -3.17 24.58
CA CYS A 208 11.02 -3.31 25.98
C CYS A 208 10.76 -4.78 26.33
N ALA A 209 10.61 -5.06 27.64
CA ALA A 209 10.26 -6.40 28.10
C ALA A 209 8.88 -6.84 27.55
N GLU A 210 8.74 -8.14 27.28
CA GLU A 210 7.45 -8.74 26.89
C GLU A 210 6.35 -8.42 27.90
N GLY A 211 5.19 -7.99 27.44
CA GLY A 211 4.06 -7.66 28.31
C GLY A 211 4.04 -6.24 28.88
N THR A 212 5.02 -5.40 28.58
CA THR A 212 5.04 -3.99 28.99
C THR A 212 3.79 -3.28 28.47
N LYS A 213 3.10 -2.53 29.36
CA LYS A 213 1.92 -1.73 28.99
C LYS A 213 2.32 -0.38 28.45
N PHE A 214 1.65 0.06 27.40
CA PHE A 214 1.90 1.33 26.73
C PHE A 214 0.59 1.92 26.20
N VAL A 215 0.35 3.20 26.43
CA VAL A 215 -0.83 3.91 25.94
C VAL A 215 -0.46 4.76 24.75
N THR A 216 -1.13 4.53 23.64
CA THR A 216 -0.90 5.25 22.37
C THR A 216 -1.78 6.50 22.24
N LEU A 217 -1.51 7.37 21.26
CA LEU A 217 -2.24 8.63 21.00
C LEU A 217 -3.76 8.46 20.80
N ASP A 218 -4.22 7.27 20.44
CA ASP A 218 -5.64 6.91 20.34
C ASP A 218 -6.25 6.48 21.68
N GLU A 219 -5.55 6.72 22.79
CA GLU A 219 -5.93 6.37 24.17
C GLU A 219 -6.08 4.84 24.40
N ALA A 220 -5.64 4.02 23.46
CA ALA A 220 -5.69 2.57 23.59
C ALA A 220 -4.48 2.02 24.35
N GLU A 221 -4.74 1.20 25.42
CA GLU A 221 -3.68 0.45 26.10
C GLU A 221 -3.25 -0.75 25.25
N ARG A 222 -1.97 -0.82 24.94
CA ARG A 222 -1.35 -1.90 24.15
C ARG A 222 -0.37 -2.67 25.01
N THR A 223 -0.23 -3.96 24.70
CA THR A 223 0.75 -4.84 25.34
C THR A 223 1.91 -5.03 24.38
N LEU A 224 3.08 -4.53 24.74
CA LEU A 224 4.28 -4.58 23.91
C LEU A 224 4.87 -6.00 23.88
N SER A 225 5.47 -6.35 22.76
CA SER A 225 6.31 -7.52 22.61
C SER A 225 7.79 -7.13 22.74
N GLU A 226 8.63 -8.06 23.19
CA GLU A 226 10.09 -7.92 23.18
C GLU A 226 10.69 -7.62 21.78
N ARG A 227 9.87 -7.77 20.72
CA ARG A 227 10.22 -7.47 19.33
C ARG A 227 9.63 -6.16 18.82
N ASP A 228 9.04 -5.34 19.69
CA ASP A 228 8.58 -4.00 19.34
C ASP A 228 9.68 -3.00 19.63
N LEU A 229 10.12 -2.29 18.60
CA LEU A 229 11.10 -1.23 18.77
C LEU A 229 10.39 -0.01 19.35
N MET A 230 10.97 0.52 20.42
CA MET A 230 10.42 1.67 21.14
C MET A 230 11.43 2.82 21.17
N ILE A 231 10.92 4.03 21.15
CA ILE A 231 11.68 5.22 21.51
C ILE A 231 11.32 5.52 22.95
N CYS A 232 12.33 5.50 23.82
CA CYS A 232 12.18 5.67 25.27
C CYS A 232 12.93 6.91 25.74
N ASN A 233 12.50 7.49 26.86
CA ASN A 233 13.36 8.34 27.69
C ASN A 233 14.15 7.47 28.68
N ALA A 234 14.80 8.06 29.69
CA ALA A 234 15.56 7.30 30.67
C ALA A 234 14.71 6.39 31.56
N GLU A 235 13.42 6.60 31.65
CA GLU A 235 12.52 5.91 32.58
C GLU A 235 11.46 5.04 31.89
N GLU A 236 10.89 5.48 30.76
CA GLU A 236 9.70 4.88 30.17
C GLU A 236 9.67 4.96 28.64
N PRO A 237 8.89 4.10 27.96
CA PRO A 237 8.66 4.19 26.52
C PRO A 237 7.78 5.41 26.18
N MET A 238 8.11 6.08 25.07
CA MET A 238 7.43 7.30 24.61
C MET A 238 6.72 7.11 23.26
N CYS A 239 7.23 6.22 22.40
CA CYS A 239 6.68 6.03 21.06
C CYS A 239 6.98 4.61 20.56
N ILE A 240 6.05 4.01 19.82
CA ILE A 240 6.31 2.80 19.01
C ILE A 240 7.03 3.25 17.75
N ALA A 241 8.32 2.96 17.65
CA ALA A 241 9.20 3.48 16.61
C ALA A 241 8.67 3.24 15.19
N GLY A 242 8.47 4.31 14.44
CA GLY A 242 7.97 4.29 13.07
C GLY A 242 6.51 3.87 12.90
N VAL A 243 5.76 3.65 13.97
CA VAL A 243 4.37 3.19 13.93
C VAL A 243 3.41 4.22 14.54
N PHE A 244 3.52 4.50 15.85
CA PHE A 244 2.55 5.37 16.51
C PHE A 244 3.09 5.98 17.79
N GLY A 245 2.79 7.28 18.01
CA GLY A 245 3.21 8.01 19.19
C GLY A 245 2.50 7.59 20.47
N GLY A 246 3.12 7.86 21.62
CA GLY A 246 2.52 7.71 22.94
C GLY A 246 1.72 8.94 23.35
N LEU A 247 0.72 8.73 24.21
CA LEU A 247 -0.21 9.77 24.65
C LEU A 247 0.50 10.92 25.37
N ASP A 248 1.48 10.62 26.23
CA ASP A 248 2.08 11.60 27.14
C ASP A 248 3.30 12.34 26.58
N SER A 249 3.84 11.92 25.44
CA SER A 249 5.11 12.44 24.89
C SER A 249 4.95 13.47 23.78
N GLY A 250 3.73 13.64 23.27
CA GLY A 250 3.43 14.55 22.16
C GLY A 250 3.44 16.02 22.55
N THR A 251 3.49 16.90 21.55
CA THR A 251 3.42 18.35 21.71
C THR A 251 2.00 18.81 22.02
N THR A 252 1.89 19.79 22.92
CA THR A 252 0.64 20.44 23.33
C THR A 252 0.75 21.95 23.12
N GLU A 253 -0.34 22.69 23.30
CA GLU A 253 -0.34 24.17 23.25
C GLU A 253 0.60 24.81 24.25
N SER A 254 0.91 24.12 25.34
CA SER A 254 1.83 24.60 26.39
C SER A 254 3.30 24.28 26.12
N THR A 255 3.60 23.45 25.15
CA THR A 255 4.97 23.06 24.83
C THR A 255 5.81 24.25 24.39
N LYS A 256 7.00 24.38 24.95
CA LYS A 256 7.96 25.46 24.67
C LYS A 256 9.23 24.98 24.02
N ASP A 257 9.65 23.78 24.34
CA ASP A 257 10.88 23.18 23.83
C ASP A 257 10.55 21.84 23.20
N VAL A 258 11.11 21.57 22.02
CA VAL A 258 10.79 20.37 21.25
C VAL A 258 12.06 19.65 20.81
N PHE A 259 11.95 18.34 20.71
CA PHE A 259 12.94 17.50 20.07
C PHE A 259 12.35 16.92 18.77
N LEU A 260 12.90 17.34 17.64
CA LEU A 260 12.53 16.81 16.32
C LEU A 260 13.31 15.54 16.05
N GLU A 261 12.59 14.48 15.67
CA GLU A 261 13.12 13.19 15.25
C GLU A 261 13.00 13.02 13.74
N SER A 262 14.06 12.50 13.13
CA SER A 262 14.06 11.94 11.79
C SER A 262 14.90 10.68 11.78
N ALA A 263 14.34 9.53 11.41
CA ALA A 263 15.01 8.25 11.54
C ALA A 263 14.81 7.36 10.31
N TYR A 264 15.63 6.31 10.20
CA TYR A 264 15.42 5.19 9.31
C TYR A 264 15.25 3.92 10.15
N PHE A 265 14.03 3.39 10.20
CA PHE A 265 13.72 2.12 10.86
C PHE A 265 13.66 0.99 9.84
N HIS A 266 14.10 -0.19 10.26
CA HIS A 266 14.13 -1.36 9.38
C HIS A 266 12.71 -1.79 8.97
N PRO A 267 12.38 -1.89 7.68
CA PRO A 267 11.03 -2.12 7.16
C PRO A 267 10.31 -3.33 7.78
N THR A 268 11.04 -4.45 7.94
CA THR A 268 10.45 -5.68 8.49
C THR A 268 10.06 -5.54 9.96
N TRP A 269 10.83 -4.79 10.75
CA TRP A 269 10.50 -4.54 12.16
C TRP A 269 9.24 -3.71 12.27
N VAL A 270 9.16 -2.60 11.56
CA VAL A 270 7.97 -1.73 11.55
C VAL A 270 6.74 -2.50 11.10
N ARG A 271 6.82 -3.25 9.98
CA ARG A 271 5.70 -4.05 9.46
C ARG A 271 5.19 -5.09 10.45
N LYS A 272 6.09 -5.81 11.13
CA LYS A 272 5.71 -6.84 12.11
C LYS A 272 5.05 -6.22 13.33
N THR A 273 5.57 -5.10 13.83
CA THR A 273 5.00 -4.36 14.95
C THR A 273 3.64 -3.77 14.60
N ALA A 274 3.52 -3.06 13.48
CA ALA A 274 2.26 -2.49 13.00
C ALA A 274 1.15 -3.55 12.89
N ARG A 275 1.45 -4.71 12.29
CA ARG A 275 0.50 -5.83 12.20
C ARG A 275 0.13 -6.43 13.54
N ARG A 276 1.09 -6.57 14.47
CA ARG A 276 0.84 -7.11 15.81
C ARG A 276 -0.16 -6.27 16.57
N HIS A 277 -0.06 -4.96 16.45
CA HIS A 277 -0.96 -4.01 17.11
C HIS A 277 -2.19 -3.62 16.29
N GLY A 278 -2.33 -4.12 15.06
CA GLY A 278 -3.43 -3.75 14.16
C GLY A 278 -3.42 -2.28 13.77
N LEU A 279 -2.23 -1.66 13.72
CA LEU A 279 -2.03 -0.26 13.38
C LEU A 279 -1.64 -0.10 11.91
N SER A 280 -2.27 0.86 11.23
CA SER A 280 -1.91 1.30 9.89
C SER A 280 -1.89 2.82 9.87
N THR A 281 -0.71 3.41 9.83
CA THR A 281 -0.49 4.85 9.84
C THR A 281 0.29 5.28 8.60
N ASP A 282 0.23 6.55 8.23
CA ASP A 282 1.04 7.11 7.13
C ASP A 282 2.54 6.91 7.35
N SER A 283 2.98 6.91 8.60
CA SER A 283 4.35 6.63 9.00
C SER A 283 4.70 5.16 8.78
N SER A 284 3.92 4.21 9.35
CA SER A 284 4.18 2.78 9.20
C SER A 284 4.09 2.34 7.74
N PHE A 285 3.16 2.90 6.96
CA PHE A 285 3.01 2.65 5.52
C PHE A 285 4.30 2.93 4.74
N ARG A 286 5.01 4.02 5.06
CA ARG A 286 6.27 4.39 4.41
C ARG A 286 7.44 3.58 4.93
N PHE A 287 7.61 3.49 6.24
CA PHE A 287 8.72 2.73 6.82
C PHE A 287 8.68 1.25 6.45
N GLU A 288 7.51 0.61 6.43
CA GLU A 288 7.41 -0.83 6.09
C GLU A 288 7.76 -1.16 4.65
N ARG A 289 7.73 -0.15 3.76
CA ARG A 289 8.13 -0.26 2.35
C ARG A 289 9.56 0.14 2.11
N GLY A 290 10.15 0.88 3.03
CA GLY A 290 11.47 1.49 2.93
C GLY A 290 11.38 2.97 2.58
N ILE A 291 12.25 3.76 3.19
CA ILE A 291 12.40 5.19 2.93
C ILE A 291 13.85 5.47 2.53
N ASP A 292 14.17 6.73 2.19
CA ASP A 292 15.53 7.13 1.87
C ASP A 292 16.39 7.27 3.15
N PRO A 293 17.36 6.37 3.42
CA PRO A 293 18.23 6.51 4.58
C PRO A 293 19.12 7.75 4.50
N ASN A 294 19.39 8.28 3.29
CA ASN A 294 20.22 9.45 3.07
C ASN A 294 19.41 10.76 3.14
N GLY A 295 18.08 10.68 3.00
CA GLY A 295 17.16 11.82 3.12
C GLY A 295 16.93 12.32 4.55
N VAL A 296 17.26 11.51 5.57
CA VAL A 296 17.00 11.76 7.00
C VAL A 296 17.47 13.14 7.46
N ILE A 297 18.71 13.53 7.16
CA ILE A 297 19.29 14.80 7.60
C ILE A 297 18.72 15.99 6.82
N TYR A 298 18.44 15.80 5.53
CA TYR A 298 17.80 16.85 4.73
C TYR A 298 16.41 17.19 5.31
N ALA A 299 15.59 16.17 5.52
CA ALA A 299 14.25 16.33 6.08
C ALA A 299 14.26 16.97 7.48
N LEU A 300 15.22 16.55 8.33
CA LEU A 300 15.38 17.13 9.66
C LEU A 300 15.72 18.62 9.62
N LYS A 301 16.64 19.02 8.75
CA LYS A 301 17.02 20.43 8.58
C LYS A 301 15.87 21.27 8.02
N GLU A 302 15.16 20.77 7.02
CA GLU A 302 13.99 21.44 6.45
C GLU A 302 12.90 21.64 7.48
N ALA A 303 12.57 20.59 8.26
CA ALA A 303 11.60 20.68 9.34
C ALA A 303 12.02 21.71 10.41
N ALA A 304 13.30 21.70 10.83
CA ALA A 304 13.81 22.64 11.81
C ALA A 304 13.73 24.10 11.33
N LEU A 305 14.02 24.34 10.04
CA LEU A 305 13.87 25.67 9.44
C LEU A 305 12.41 26.12 9.40
N LEU A 306 11.49 25.21 9.03
CA LEU A 306 10.06 25.50 9.04
C LEU A 306 9.53 25.74 10.46
N VAL A 307 9.99 24.99 11.46
CA VAL A 307 9.63 25.24 12.86
C VAL A 307 10.12 26.62 13.28
N LYS A 308 11.36 26.98 12.98
CA LYS A 308 11.93 28.30 13.27
C LYS A 308 11.13 29.43 12.60
N GLU A 309 10.71 29.23 11.34
CA GLU A 309 9.91 30.21 10.59
C GLU A 309 8.48 30.36 11.14
N LEU A 310 7.77 29.22 11.40
CA LEU A 310 6.34 29.22 11.67
C LEU A 310 5.99 29.20 13.16
N ALA A 311 6.86 28.64 13.99
CA ALA A 311 6.67 28.56 15.44
C ALA A 311 7.63 29.48 16.23
N GLY A 312 8.60 30.08 15.56
CA GLY A 312 9.70 30.76 16.21
C GLY A 312 10.67 29.77 16.84
N GLY A 313 11.42 30.25 17.84
CA GLY A 313 12.36 29.42 18.57
C GLY A 313 13.78 29.46 18.01
N GLU A 314 14.67 28.78 18.72
CA GLU A 314 16.09 28.72 18.48
C GLU A 314 16.57 27.29 18.41
N ILE A 315 17.40 26.95 17.42
CA ILE A 315 18.02 25.64 17.32
C ILE A 315 19.07 25.54 18.43
N ALA A 316 18.82 24.69 19.43
CA ALA A 316 19.53 24.66 20.70
C ALA A 316 20.49 23.49 20.87
N SER A 317 20.73 22.72 19.83
CA SER A 317 21.73 21.64 19.81
C SER A 317 22.31 21.42 18.42
N GLU A 318 23.47 20.78 18.36
CA GLU A 318 23.90 20.13 17.12
C GLU A 318 22.94 18.98 16.75
N ILE A 319 22.89 18.64 15.46
CA ILE A 319 22.18 17.46 15.03
C ILE A 319 22.88 16.23 15.61
N LYS A 320 22.15 15.45 16.39
CA LYS A 320 22.57 14.10 16.79
C LYS A 320 22.24 13.17 15.64
N ASP A 321 23.24 12.54 15.02
CA ASP A 321 23.08 11.57 13.92
C ASP A 321 23.81 10.29 14.28
N ASN A 322 23.05 9.28 14.68
CA ASN A 322 23.58 7.93 14.97
C ASN A 322 23.38 7.07 13.73
N TYR A 323 24.45 6.87 12.96
CA TYR A 323 24.47 6.09 11.71
C TYR A 323 25.73 5.25 11.64
N PRO A 324 25.84 4.18 12.47
CA PRO A 324 27.09 3.43 12.62
C PRO A 324 27.49 2.63 11.38
N ALA A 325 26.54 2.22 10.56
CA ALA A 325 26.76 1.44 9.35
C ALA A 325 25.99 2.06 8.17
N PRO A 326 26.58 3.01 7.44
CA PRO A 326 25.92 3.64 6.30
C PRO A 326 25.50 2.63 5.25
N ILE A 327 24.23 2.74 4.81
CA ILE A 327 23.66 1.92 3.73
C ILE A 327 24.24 2.42 2.42
N ALA A 328 24.94 1.54 1.71
CA ALA A 328 25.56 1.86 0.44
C ALA A 328 24.54 1.82 -0.71
N ASP A 329 24.85 2.55 -1.78
CA ASP A 329 24.14 2.44 -3.05
C ASP A 329 24.30 1.02 -3.62
N PHE A 330 23.29 0.55 -4.36
CA PHE A 330 23.34 -0.77 -4.99
C PHE A 330 24.16 -0.72 -6.27
N ALA A 331 25.21 -1.52 -6.35
CA ALA A 331 26.03 -1.64 -7.55
C ALA A 331 25.35 -2.55 -8.58
N VAL A 332 25.11 -2.06 -9.79
CA VAL A 332 24.47 -2.80 -10.89
C VAL A 332 25.28 -2.67 -12.16
N GLU A 333 25.68 -3.80 -12.74
CA GLU A 333 26.31 -3.88 -14.06
C GLU A 333 25.25 -4.07 -15.13
N LEU A 334 25.16 -3.14 -16.09
CA LEU A 334 24.15 -3.08 -17.12
C LEU A 334 24.77 -3.16 -18.52
N SER A 335 24.56 -4.23 -19.25
CA SER A 335 24.97 -4.36 -20.66
C SER A 335 23.92 -3.80 -21.59
N TYR A 336 24.31 -3.05 -22.62
CA TYR A 336 23.40 -2.55 -23.65
C TYR A 336 22.73 -3.70 -24.44
N ASP A 337 23.45 -4.79 -24.68
CA ASP A 337 22.87 -5.97 -25.34
C ASP A 337 21.76 -6.61 -24.49
N TYR A 338 21.96 -6.64 -23.17
CA TYR A 338 20.93 -7.13 -22.25
C TYR A 338 19.69 -6.23 -22.27
N VAL A 339 19.87 -4.90 -22.20
CA VAL A 339 18.76 -3.93 -22.33
C VAL A 339 17.98 -4.18 -23.62
N ASN A 340 18.67 -4.23 -24.75
CA ASN A 340 18.06 -4.39 -26.07
C ASN A 340 17.35 -5.74 -26.22
N SER A 341 17.96 -6.82 -25.72
CA SER A 341 17.39 -8.15 -25.82
C SER A 341 16.13 -8.33 -24.96
N LEU A 342 16.12 -7.73 -23.75
CA LEU A 342 14.99 -7.84 -22.85
C LEU A 342 13.81 -6.96 -23.30
N ILE A 343 14.09 -5.76 -23.79
CA ILE A 343 13.07 -4.84 -24.35
C ILE A 343 12.56 -5.33 -25.72
N GLY A 344 13.39 -6.01 -26.50
CA GLY A 344 13.07 -6.42 -27.86
C GLY A 344 13.22 -5.30 -28.90
N LYS A 345 13.86 -4.20 -28.52
CA LYS A 345 14.14 -3.03 -29.38
C LYS A 345 15.51 -2.45 -29.01
N VAL A 346 16.24 -1.98 -30.02
CA VAL A 346 17.51 -1.28 -29.80
C VAL A 346 17.23 0.12 -29.27
N ILE A 347 17.66 0.38 -28.04
CA ILE A 347 17.62 1.70 -27.42
C ILE A 347 19.01 2.35 -27.53
N PRO A 348 19.15 3.56 -28.08
CA PRO A 348 20.43 4.24 -28.16
C PRO A 348 21.09 4.39 -26.78
N ALA A 349 22.40 4.16 -26.69
CA ALA A 349 23.13 4.24 -25.42
C ALA A 349 22.96 5.61 -24.73
N GLU A 350 22.94 6.71 -25.49
CA GLU A 350 22.69 8.06 -24.95
C GLU A 350 21.30 8.19 -24.29
N THR A 351 20.29 7.52 -24.86
CA THR A 351 18.94 7.47 -24.27
C THR A 351 18.95 6.71 -22.97
N VAL A 352 19.62 5.55 -22.93
CA VAL A 352 19.79 4.77 -21.70
C VAL A 352 20.46 5.60 -20.61
N LYS A 353 21.58 6.25 -20.93
CA LYS A 353 22.33 7.13 -20.00
C LYS A 353 21.48 8.29 -19.50
N SER A 354 20.76 8.96 -20.40
CA SER A 354 19.87 10.06 -20.03
C SER A 354 18.78 9.62 -19.06
N ILE A 355 18.16 8.47 -19.30
CA ILE A 355 17.10 7.94 -18.44
C ILE A 355 17.65 7.58 -17.05
N VAL A 356 18.71 6.76 -16.97
CA VAL A 356 19.26 6.35 -15.67
C VAL A 356 19.76 7.53 -14.85
N SER A 357 20.38 8.53 -15.50
CA SER A 357 20.85 9.76 -14.83
C SER A 357 19.67 10.61 -14.33
N SER A 358 18.59 10.73 -15.11
CA SER A 358 17.40 11.49 -14.70
C SER A 358 16.63 10.82 -13.56
N LEU A 359 16.83 9.52 -13.34
CA LEU A 359 16.33 8.76 -12.19
C LEU A 359 17.32 8.75 -11.01
N GLU A 360 18.31 9.64 -11.03
CA GLU A 360 19.34 9.79 -9.98
C GLU A 360 20.24 8.56 -9.80
N MET A 361 20.28 7.62 -10.76
CA MET A 361 21.28 6.55 -10.77
C MET A 361 22.61 7.10 -11.23
N LYS A 362 23.67 6.87 -10.45
CA LYS A 362 25.00 7.40 -10.76
C LYS A 362 25.75 6.45 -11.69
N ILE A 363 26.17 6.95 -12.84
CA ILE A 363 27.09 6.23 -13.73
C ILE A 363 28.51 6.36 -13.18
N VAL A 364 29.11 5.24 -12.79
CA VAL A 364 30.48 5.16 -12.24
C VAL A 364 31.48 4.90 -13.35
N GLU A 365 31.14 3.99 -14.26
CA GLU A 365 31.96 3.63 -15.41
C GLU A 365 31.09 3.45 -16.64
N GLU A 366 31.60 3.88 -17.78
CA GLU A 366 30.99 3.73 -19.08
C GLU A 366 31.95 3.00 -20.01
N THR A 367 31.47 1.96 -20.65
CA THR A 367 32.20 1.20 -21.67
C THR A 367 31.43 1.15 -22.97
N ALA A 368 32.03 0.66 -24.04
CA ALA A 368 31.33 0.41 -25.30
C ALA A 368 30.22 -0.63 -25.18
N GLU A 369 30.28 -1.50 -24.17
CA GLU A 369 29.38 -2.64 -23.96
C GLU A 369 28.28 -2.36 -22.94
N GLY A 370 28.45 -1.38 -22.04
CA GLY A 370 27.49 -1.12 -20.97
C GLY A 370 27.93 -0.08 -19.94
N LEU A 371 27.23 -0.07 -18.82
CA LEU A 371 27.36 0.88 -17.71
C LEU A 371 27.53 0.15 -16.38
N SER A 372 28.42 0.65 -15.52
CA SER A 372 28.44 0.34 -14.10
C SER A 372 27.69 1.44 -13.34
N LEU A 373 26.62 1.07 -12.66
CA LEU A 373 25.70 1.99 -11.99
C LEU A 373 25.77 1.85 -10.47
N LEU A 374 25.56 2.96 -9.77
CA LEU A 374 25.20 3.00 -8.37
C LEU A 374 23.77 3.50 -8.25
N VAL A 375 22.88 2.64 -7.79
CA VAL A 375 21.45 2.91 -7.60
C VAL A 375 21.22 3.37 -6.16
N PRO A 376 20.57 4.53 -5.95
CA PRO A 376 20.31 5.05 -4.61
C PRO A 376 19.51 4.07 -3.74
N PRO A 377 19.77 3.97 -2.42
CA PRO A 377 19.18 2.97 -1.54
C PRO A 377 17.68 3.18 -1.28
N TYR A 378 17.12 4.35 -1.62
CA TYR A 378 15.66 4.55 -1.59
C TYR A 378 14.94 3.78 -2.71
N ARG A 379 15.65 3.31 -3.74
CA ARG A 379 15.14 2.40 -4.77
C ARG A 379 15.35 0.95 -4.31
N VAL A 380 14.58 0.58 -3.28
CA VAL A 380 14.65 -0.75 -2.64
C VAL A 380 14.38 -1.91 -3.60
N ASP A 381 13.71 -1.64 -4.69
CA ASP A 381 13.28 -2.57 -5.74
C ASP A 381 14.30 -2.74 -6.87
N VAL A 382 15.26 -1.82 -7.03
CA VAL A 382 16.19 -1.79 -8.18
C VAL A 382 17.58 -2.27 -7.77
N GLN A 383 17.79 -3.57 -7.76
CA GLN A 383 19.03 -4.19 -7.33
C GLN A 383 19.68 -5.10 -8.39
N ARG A 384 18.98 -5.37 -9.49
CA ARG A 384 19.43 -6.26 -10.58
C ARG A 384 19.36 -5.53 -11.92
N PRO A 385 20.08 -6.00 -12.94
CA PRO A 385 20.01 -5.40 -14.28
C PRO A 385 18.59 -5.35 -14.87
N CYS A 386 17.77 -6.37 -14.64
CA CYS A 386 16.39 -6.41 -15.13
C CYS A 386 15.50 -5.32 -14.50
N ASP A 387 15.78 -4.95 -13.25
CA ASP A 387 15.02 -3.92 -12.54
C ASP A 387 15.36 -2.53 -13.14
N VAL A 388 16.63 -2.30 -13.49
CA VAL A 388 17.05 -1.09 -14.22
C VAL A 388 16.42 -1.04 -15.62
N VAL A 389 16.33 -2.18 -16.31
CA VAL A 389 15.68 -2.26 -17.65
C VAL A 389 14.19 -1.94 -17.55
N GLU A 390 13.51 -2.36 -16.49
CA GLU A 390 12.11 -1.98 -16.23
C GLU A 390 11.96 -0.47 -16.13
N ASP A 391 12.81 0.20 -15.36
CA ASP A 391 12.80 1.65 -15.24
C ASP A 391 13.11 2.36 -16.56
N ILE A 392 14.09 1.88 -17.31
CA ILE A 392 14.39 2.41 -18.65
C ILE A 392 13.15 2.31 -19.53
N LEU A 393 12.49 1.15 -19.58
CA LEU A 393 11.33 0.92 -20.42
C LEU A 393 10.12 1.76 -19.97
N ARG A 394 9.92 1.93 -18.67
CA ARG A 394 8.87 2.75 -18.09
C ARG A 394 9.00 4.22 -18.52
N ILE A 395 10.20 4.76 -18.47
CA ILE A 395 10.47 6.16 -18.86
C ILE A 395 10.53 6.32 -20.38
N TYR A 396 11.12 5.36 -21.10
CA TYR A 396 11.10 5.32 -22.56
C TYR A 396 9.69 5.24 -23.12
N GLY A 397 8.82 4.51 -22.45
CA GLY A 397 7.41 4.28 -22.77
C GLY A 397 7.16 2.93 -23.47
N TYR A 398 6.35 2.11 -22.85
CA TYR A 398 5.96 0.78 -23.37
C TYR A 398 5.35 0.84 -24.77
N ASN A 399 4.56 1.88 -25.06
CA ASN A 399 3.91 2.07 -26.37
C ASN A 399 4.88 2.44 -27.50
N ASN A 400 6.14 2.76 -27.17
CA ASN A 400 7.19 3.06 -28.14
C ASN A 400 7.95 1.81 -28.60
N VAL A 401 7.56 0.63 -28.08
CA VAL A 401 8.09 -0.67 -28.48
C VAL A 401 7.08 -1.34 -29.41
N GLU A 402 7.51 -1.66 -30.63
CA GLU A 402 6.66 -2.29 -31.65
C GLU A 402 6.30 -3.73 -31.24
N ILE A 403 5.03 -4.07 -31.37
CA ILE A 403 4.57 -5.44 -31.15
C ILE A 403 4.92 -6.25 -32.40
N PRO A 404 5.76 -7.31 -32.30
CA PRO A 404 6.09 -8.12 -33.46
C PRO A 404 4.86 -8.87 -33.99
N THR A 405 4.73 -8.92 -35.33
CA THR A 405 3.62 -9.63 -35.98
C THR A 405 3.79 -11.17 -35.97
N SER A 406 4.99 -11.63 -35.62
CA SER A 406 5.29 -13.07 -35.54
C SER A 406 6.34 -13.34 -34.47
N VAL A 407 6.18 -14.47 -33.77
CA VAL A 407 7.17 -14.98 -32.81
C VAL A 407 7.82 -16.21 -33.41
N LYS A 408 9.16 -16.20 -33.51
CA LYS A 408 9.91 -17.41 -33.89
C LYS A 408 10.23 -18.19 -32.61
N SER A 409 9.69 -19.38 -32.49
CA SER A 409 9.96 -20.28 -31.38
C SER A 409 10.44 -21.62 -31.92
N SER A 410 11.52 -22.16 -31.35
CA SER A 410 11.87 -23.55 -31.54
C SER A 410 11.14 -24.36 -30.47
N LEU A 411 10.15 -25.12 -30.90
CA LEU A 411 9.44 -26.06 -30.04
C LEU A 411 10.28 -27.33 -29.90
N SER A 412 10.98 -27.49 -28.79
CA SER A 412 11.55 -28.78 -28.42
C SER A 412 10.46 -29.65 -27.82
N VAL A 413 10.35 -30.86 -28.29
CA VAL A 413 9.14 -31.66 -28.13
C VAL A 413 9.38 -32.95 -27.37
N LYS A 414 8.43 -33.30 -26.52
CA LYS A 414 8.10 -34.58 -25.90
C LYS A 414 8.78 -34.86 -24.58
N GLY A 415 8.21 -34.22 -23.51
CA GLY A 415 8.42 -34.63 -22.12
C GLY A 415 7.32 -35.58 -21.62
N GLU A 416 7.49 -36.10 -20.41
CA GLU A 416 6.44 -36.89 -19.72
C GLU A 416 5.16 -36.08 -19.50
N VAL A 417 5.28 -34.76 -19.32
CA VAL A 417 4.15 -33.83 -19.20
C VAL A 417 3.25 -33.87 -20.46
N ASP A 418 3.86 -33.90 -21.65
CA ASP A 418 3.10 -33.95 -22.91
C ASP A 418 2.25 -35.23 -23.05
N LYS A 419 2.76 -36.34 -22.52
CA LYS A 419 2.01 -37.62 -22.51
C LYS A 419 0.80 -37.54 -21.58
N SER A 420 0.97 -36.93 -20.40
CA SER A 420 -0.11 -36.72 -19.43
C SER A 420 -1.20 -35.83 -20.01
N VAL A 421 -0.84 -34.68 -20.57
CA VAL A 421 -1.79 -33.75 -21.22
C VAL A 421 -2.52 -34.41 -22.39
N LYS A 422 -1.78 -35.15 -23.22
CA LYS A 422 -2.39 -35.89 -24.35
C LYS A 422 -3.41 -36.92 -23.87
N LEU A 423 -3.10 -37.65 -22.78
CA LEU A 423 -4.01 -38.63 -22.20
C LEU A 423 -5.25 -37.94 -21.64
N GLN A 424 -5.08 -36.86 -20.91
CA GLN A 424 -6.20 -36.08 -20.40
C GLN A 424 -7.11 -35.59 -21.50
N ASN A 425 -6.55 -35.04 -22.60
CA ASN A 425 -7.33 -34.58 -23.74
C ASN A 425 -8.12 -35.72 -24.41
N ILE A 426 -7.52 -36.89 -24.61
CA ILE A 426 -8.20 -38.04 -25.18
C ILE A 426 -9.39 -38.48 -24.32
N VAL A 427 -9.18 -38.53 -22.98
CA VAL A 427 -10.24 -38.92 -22.05
C VAL A 427 -11.32 -37.84 -21.98
N SER A 428 -10.95 -36.56 -21.95
CA SER A 428 -11.89 -35.45 -21.96
C SER A 428 -12.77 -35.46 -23.23
N GLU A 429 -12.18 -35.61 -24.41
CA GLU A 429 -12.92 -35.69 -25.68
C GLU A 429 -13.92 -36.84 -25.66
N GLN A 430 -13.53 -38.01 -25.17
CA GLN A 430 -14.42 -39.16 -25.05
C GLN A 430 -15.58 -38.88 -24.09
N LEU A 431 -15.30 -38.29 -22.91
CA LEU A 431 -16.34 -37.96 -21.90
C LEU A 431 -17.30 -36.90 -22.43
N VAL A 432 -16.80 -35.86 -23.07
CA VAL A 432 -17.63 -34.82 -23.70
C VAL A 432 -18.50 -35.45 -24.81
N GLY A 433 -17.96 -36.35 -25.61
CA GLY A 433 -18.71 -37.10 -26.59
C GLY A 433 -19.83 -37.98 -25.99
N CYS A 434 -19.70 -38.39 -24.71
CA CYS A 434 -20.72 -39.11 -23.93
C CYS A 434 -21.68 -38.17 -23.18
N GLY A 435 -21.57 -36.86 -23.41
CA GLY A 435 -22.42 -35.82 -22.79
C GLY A 435 -22.04 -35.43 -21.38
N PHE A 436 -20.79 -35.62 -20.97
CA PHE A 436 -20.26 -35.08 -19.72
C PHE A 436 -19.81 -33.64 -19.91
N ASN A 437 -19.96 -32.86 -18.84
CA ASN A 437 -19.42 -31.52 -18.72
C ASN A 437 -18.18 -31.54 -17.82
N GLU A 438 -17.12 -30.88 -18.23
CA GLU A 438 -15.97 -30.66 -17.36
C GLU A 438 -16.30 -29.62 -16.31
N ILE A 439 -15.92 -29.90 -15.05
CA ILE A 439 -16.01 -28.97 -13.94
C ILE A 439 -14.61 -28.70 -13.41
N LEU A 440 -14.44 -27.54 -12.80
CA LEU A 440 -13.21 -27.12 -12.17
C LEU A 440 -13.55 -26.53 -10.80
N ASN A 441 -13.23 -27.28 -9.75
CA ASN A 441 -13.48 -26.87 -8.38
C ASN A 441 -12.21 -26.32 -7.72
N ASN A 442 -12.38 -25.54 -6.65
CA ASN A 442 -11.29 -25.00 -5.87
C ASN A 442 -10.46 -26.14 -5.25
N SER A 443 -9.13 -25.98 -5.24
CA SER A 443 -8.23 -26.88 -4.50
C SER A 443 -8.31 -26.68 -2.98
N LEU A 444 -8.89 -25.58 -2.51
CA LEU A 444 -9.16 -25.33 -1.09
C LEU A 444 -10.60 -25.75 -0.76
N THR A 445 -10.75 -26.34 0.44
CA THR A 445 -12.03 -26.85 0.92
C THR A 445 -12.12 -26.77 2.44
N ALA A 446 -13.27 -27.14 3.01
CA ALA A 446 -13.50 -27.13 4.45
C ALA A 446 -12.96 -28.41 5.11
N ALA A 447 -12.18 -28.28 6.19
CA ALA A 447 -11.73 -29.40 7.01
C ALA A 447 -12.91 -30.20 7.60
N ALA A 448 -14.03 -29.53 7.83
CA ALA A 448 -15.25 -30.16 8.37
C ALA A 448 -15.77 -31.31 7.51
N TYR A 449 -15.54 -31.31 6.20
CA TYR A 449 -15.93 -32.43 5.33
C TYR A 449 -15.21 -33.74 5.62
N TYR A 450 -14.08 -33.68 6.30
CA TYR A 450 -13.23 -34.84 6.61
C TYR A 450 -13.41 -35.33 8.04
N GLU A 451 -14.24 -34.65 8.85
CA GLU A 451 -14.50 -35.06 10.26
C GLU A 451 -15.25 -36.41 10.30
N GLY A 452 -14.70 -37.32 11.06
CA GLY A 452 -15.28 -38.66 11.22
C GLY A 452 -15.06 -39.64 10.06
N LEU A 453 -14.28 -39.25 9.04
CA LEU A 453 -13.95 -40.15 7.94
C LEU A 453 -12.71 -40.99 8.28
N GLU A 454 -12.83 -42.32 8.08
CA GLU A 454 -11.72 -43.27 8.27
C GLU A 454 -10.74 -43.23 7.09
N THR A 455 -11.25 -43.00 5.86
CA THR A 455 -10.46 -43.05 4.63
C THR A 455 -9.55 -41.81 4.48
N TYR A 456 -10.07 -40.64 4.87
CA TYR A 456 -9.34 -39.36 4.78
C TYR A 456 -9.23 -38.79 6.20
N LYS A 457 -8.19 -39.18 6.90
CA LYS A 457 -7.98 -38.77 8.28
C LYS A 457 -7.62 -37.30 8.40
N PRO A 458 -8.22 -36.55 9.35
CA PRO A 458 -7.96 -35.10 9.52
C PRO A 458 -6.50 -34.73 9.77
N GLU A 459 -5.68 -35.65 10.34
CA GLU A 459 -4.25 -35.46 10.56
C GLU A 459 -3.41 -35.48 9.29
N ASN A 460 -3.93 -36.07 8.19
CA ASN A 460 -3.26 -36.16 6.91
C ASN A 460 -3.64 -35.01 5.95
N LEU A 461 -4.44 -34.05 6.43
CA LEU A 461 -4.81 -32.89 5.61
C LEU A 461 -3.72 -31.83 5.59
N VAL A 462 -3.52 -31.21 4.43
CA VAL A 462 -2.67 -30.04 4.28
C VAL A 462 -3.45 -28.81 4.73
N ARG A 463 -3.13 -28.32 5.93
CA ARG A 463 -3.80 -27.17 6.54
C ARG A 463 -3.14 -25.87 6.14
N LEU A 464 -3.94 -24.85 5.86
CA LEU A 464 -3.47 -23.49 5.63
C LEU A 464 -3.13 -22.82 6.96
N MET A 465 -2.02 -22.08 6.97
CA MET A 465 -1.60 -21.30 8.13
C MET A 465 -2.51 -20.08 8.35
N ASN A 466 -2.91 -19.39 7.27
CA ASN A 466 -3.74 -18.19 7.30
C ASN A 466 -4.90 -18.34 6.29
N PRO A 467 -5.93 -19.14 6.61
CA PRO A 467 -7.06 -19.33 5.70
C PRO A 467 -7.91 -18.05 5.61
N LEU A 468 -8.45 -17.76 4.43
CA LEU A 468 -9.37 -16.65 4.21
C LEU A 468 -10.72 -16.85 4.93
N SER A 469 -11.15 -18.10 5.06
CA SER A 469 -12.37 -18.48 5.77
C SER A 469 -12.24 -19.90 6.31
N ASN A 470 -13.15 -20.29 7.20
CA ASN A 470 -13.23 -21.67 7.70
C ASN A 470 -13.65 -22.67 6.61
N ASP A 471 -14.32 -22.21 5.57
CA ASP A 471 -14.75 -23.04 4.43
C ASP A 471 -13.61 -23.32 3.43
N LEU A 472 -12.47 -22.63 3.56
CA LEU A 472 -11.30 -22.75 2.68
C LEU A 472 -10.02 -22.89 3.52
N ASN A 473 -10.00 -23.78 4.49
CA ASN A 473 -8.93 -23.89 5.49
C ASN A 473 -7.98 -25.08 5.30
N VAL A 474 -8.27 -25.98 4.34
CA VAL A 474 -7.40 -27.10 3.97
C VAL A 474 -7.34 -27.28 2.46
N MET A 475 -6.28 -27.91 1.97
CA MET A 475 -6.24 -28.40 0.58
C MET A 475 -7.00 -29.73 0.48
N ARG A 476 -7.69 -29.92 -0.64
CA ARG A 476 -8.53 -31.12 -0.88
C ARG A 476 -7.69 -32.40 -0.94
N ALA A 477 -8.08 -33.41 -0.16
CA ALA A 477 -7.50 -34.74 -0.23
C ALA A 477 -8.24 -35.66 -1.21
N THR A 478 -9.38 -35.22 -1.74
CA THR A 478 -10.19 -35.92 -2.74
C THR A 478 -10.98 -34.90 -3.57
N LEU A 479 -11.34 -35.24 -4.80
CA LEU A 479 -12.21 -34.45 -5.67
C LEU A 479 -13.70 -34.57 -5.27
N LEU A 480 -14.05 -35.52 -4.40
CA LEU A 480 -15.42 -35.89 -4.09
C LEU A 480 -16.27 -34.70 -3.65
N PHE A 481 -15.81 -33.95 -2.67
CA PHE A 481 -16.61 -32.89 -2.03
C PHE A 481 -16.88 -31.72 -2.97
N GLY A 482 -15.89 -31.26 -3.75
CA GLY A 482 -16.08 -30.22 -4.75
C GLY A 482 -17.09 -30.61 -5.83
N GLY A 483 -17.05 -31.88 -6.29
CA GLY A 483 -18.07 -32.40 -7.20
C GLY A 483 -19.46 -32.45 -6.58
N LEU A 484 -19.57 -32.83 -5.30
CA LEU A 484 -20.86 -32.84 -4.57
C LEU A 484 -21.41 -31.40 -4.38
N GLU A 485 -20.55 -30.43 -4.10
CA GLU A 485 -20.95 -29.02 -4.05
C GLU A 485 -21.48 -28.54 -5.40
N SER A 486 -20.81 -28.91 -6.49
CA SER A 486 -21.25 -28.59 -7.85
C SER A 486 -22.61 -29.25 -8.18
N ILE A 487 -22.83 -30.47 -7.75
CA ILE A 487 -24.14 -31.15 -7.88
C ILE A 487 -25.22 -30.43 -7.07
N GLN A 488 -24.94 -30.11 -5.80
CA GLN A 488 -25.86 -29.38 -4.94
C GLN A 488 -26.24 -28.01 -5.52
N HIS A 489 -25.25 -27.29 -6.03
CA HIS A 489 -25.45 -26.00 -6.68
C HIS A 489 -26.43 -26.08 -7.85
N ASN A 490 -26.28 -27.10 -8.69
CA ASN A 490 -27.13 -27.33 -9.85
C ASN A 490 -28.52 -27.87 -9.47
N ALA A 491 -28.58 -28.80 -8.51
CA ALA A 491 -29.85 -29.36 -8.01
C ALA A 491 -30.74 -28.25 -7.40
N ASN A 492 -30.16 -27.33 -6.66
CA ASN A 492 -30.87 -26.15 -6.10
C ASN A 492 -31.45 -25.23 -7.21
N ARG A 493 -30.94 -25.35 -8.43
CA ARG A 493 -31.40 -24.65 -9.64
C ARG A 493 -32.28 -25.50 -10.54
N LYS A 494 -32.78 -26.62 -10.01
CA LYS A 494 -33.63 -27.59 -10.70
C LYS A 494 -32.96 -28.33 -11.88
N ASN A 495 -31.63 -28.39 -11.90
CA ASN A 495 -30.83 -29.19 -12.83
C ASN A 495 -30.35 -30.44 -12.07
N ALA A 496 -31.10 -31.53 -12.13
CA ALA A 496 -30.79 -32.76 -11.40
C ALA A 496 -30.07 -33.82 -12.23
N ASP A 497 -30.21 -33.79 -13.56
CA ASP A 497 -29.64 -34.78 -14.46
C ASP A 497 -28.27 -34.33 -14.95
N LEU A 498 -27.22 -34.72 -14.20
CA LEU A 498 -25.88 -34.20 -14.38
C LEU A 498 -24.89 -35.32 -14.71
N LYS A 499 -23.97 -35.01 -15.59
CA LYS A 499 -22.78 -35.81 -15.90
C LYS A 499 -21.57 -34.89 -15.82
N PHE A 500 -20.76 -35.02 -14.79
CA PHE A 500 -19.59 -34.18 -14.57
C PHE A 500 -18.31 -34.98 -14.51
N PHE A 501 -17.21 -34.39 -14.98
CA PHE A 501 -15.86 -34.88 -14.74
C PHE A 501 -14.91 -33.75 -14.37
N GLU A 502 -13.87 -34.08 -13.63
CA GLU A 502 -12.80 -33.15 -13.27
C GLU A 502 -11.46 -33.90 -13.24
N PHE A 503 -10.44 -33.29 -13.82
CA PHE A 503 -9.05 -33.60 -13.53
C PHE A 503 -8.53 -32.61 -12.51
N GLY A 504 -7.98 -33.08 -11.40
CA GLY A 504 -7.51 -32.19 -10.34
C GLY A 504 -6.54 -32.86 -9.40
N ASN A 505 -5.66 -32.05 -8.83
CA ASN A 505 -4.71 -32.53 -7.85
C ASN A 505 -5.37 -32.70 -6.48
N CYS A 506 -4.98 -33.76 -5.78
CA CYS A 506 -5.32 -34.05 -4.41
C CYS A 506 -4.02 -33.99 -3.57
N TYR A 507 -4.13 -33.52 -2.34
CA TYR A 507 -2.97 -33.16 -1.53
C TYR A 507 -3.02 -33.91 -0.19
N HIS A 508 -1.87 -34.45 0.23
CA HIS A 508 -1.75 -35.20 1.47
C HIS A 508 -0.54 -34.77 2.27
N PHE A 509 -0.69 -34.75 3.58
CA PHE A 509 0.38 -34.52 4.53
C PHE A 509 0.79 -35.83 5.21
N HIS A 510 2.10 -36.08 5.30
CA HIS A 510 2.72 -37.28 5.85
C HIS A 510 3.64 -36.89 7.01
N ALA A 511 3.12 -36.98 8.23
CA ALA A 511 3.87 -36.56 9.43
C ALA A 511 5.20 -37.31 9.61
N GLU A 512 5.25 -38.58 9.22
CA GLU A 512 6.41 -39.45 9.29
C GLU A 512 7.53 -39.07 8.30
N LYS A 513 7.22 -38.29 7.26
CA LYS A 513 8.18 -37.83 6.25
C LYS A 513 8.72 -36.42 6.51
N LYS A 514 8.43 -35.84 7.69
CA LYS A 514 8.97 -34.51 8.04
C LYS A 514 10.49 -34.50 8.04
N ASN A 515 11.07 -33.56 7.29
CA ASN A 515 12.51 -33.38 7.21
C ASN A 515 12.81 -31.86 7.24
N PRO A 516 13.58 -31.37 8.24
CA PRO A 516 13.94 -29.95 8.34
C PRO A 516 14.69 -29.42 7.13
N GLU A 517 15.49 -30.25 6.46
CA GLU A 517 16.27 -29.87 5.28
C GLU A 517 15.43 -29.92 3.98
N LYS A 518 14.35 -30.71 3.98
CA LYS A 518 13.46 -30.89 2.83
C LYS A 518 12.00 -30.75 3.26
N VAL A 519 11.59 -29.53 3.53
CA VAL A 519 10.25 -29.21 4.08
C VAL A 519 9.12 -29.83 3.26
N LEU A 520 9.23 -29.86 1.93
CA LEU A 520 8.21 -30.42 1.04
C LEU A 520 8.16 -31.95 1.04
N ALA A 521 9.11 -32.65 1.63
CA ALA A 521 9.12 -34.12 1.66
C ALA A 521 7.91 -34.72 2.44
N ALA A 522 7.33 -33.94 3.35
CA ALA A 522 6.13 -34.32 4.10
C ALA A 522 4.82 -34.15 3.32
N TYR A 523 4.85 -33.68 2.09
CA TYR A 523 3.65 -33.43 1.29
C TYR A 523 3.68 -34.23 0.01
N SER A 524 2.54 -34.76 -0.41
CA SER A 524 2.37 -35.34 -1.74
C SER A 524 1.22 -34.67 -2.47
N GLU A 525 1.38 -34.63 -3.80
CA GLU A 525 0.39 -34.11 -4.73
C GLU A 525 0.17 -35.15 -5.81
N GLU A 526 -1.08 -35.53 -6.03
CA GLU A 526 -1.47 -36.60 -6.94
C GLU A 526 -2.58 -36.13 -7.86
N LEU A 527 -2.40 -36.32 -9.16
CA LEU A 527 -3.44 -36.00 -10.15
C LEU A 527 -4.50 -37.09 -10.17
N HIS A 528 -5.73 -36.73 -9.89
CA HIS A 528 -6.89 -37.60 -9.88
C HIS A 528 -7.89 -37.19 -10.97
N MET A 529 -8.73 -38.14 -11.37
CA MET A 529 -9.91 -37.90 -12.18
C MET A 529 -11.16 -38.27 -11.37
N GLY A 530 -12.11 -37.34 -11.26
CA GLY A 530 -13.42 -37.58 -10.68
C GLY A 530 -14.51 -37.64 -11.72
N LEU A 531 -15.47 -38.52 -11.50
CA LEU A 531 -16.69 -38.63 -12.30
C LEU A 531 -17.90 -38.58 -11.40
N TRP A 532 -18.89 -37.77 -11.75
CA TRP A 532 -20.15 -37.67 -11.04
C TRP A 532 -21.31 -37.78 -12.00
N LEU A 533 -22.26 -38.66 -11.66
CA LEU A 533 -23.47 -38.85 -12.40
C LEU A 533 -24.65 -38.80 -11.45
N THR A 534 -25.67 -38.01 -11.79
CA THR A 534 -26.90 -37.90 -11.00
C THR A 534 -28.13 -37.90 -11.89
N GLY A 535 -29.28 -38.18 -11.28
CA GLY A 535 -30.59 -38.05 -11.91
C GLY A 535 -30.98 -39.19 -12.81
N LYS A 536 -31.45 -38.91 -14.00
CA LYS A 536 -32.05 -39.89 -14.93
C LYS A 536 -31.04 -40.33 -15.99
N ARG A 537 -31.10 -41.62 -16.35
CA ARG A 537 -30.36 -42.13 -17.50
C ARG A 537 -30.95 -41.62 -18.82
N VAL A 538 -32.30 -41.61 -18.90
CA VAL A 538 -33.05 -41.14 -20.05
C VAL A 538 -34.11 -40.17 -19.58
N SER A 539 -34.13 -38.98 -20.16
CA SER A 539 -35.18 -37.98 -19.90
C SER A 539 -36.52 -38.48 -20.43
N ASN A 540 -37.60 -38.09 -19.76
CA ASN A 540 -38.95 -38.41 -20.22
C ASN A 540 -39.20 -37.90 -21.62
N SER A 541 -39.63 -38.78 -22.52
CA SER A 541 -40.01 -38.44 -23.87
C SER A 541 -41.24 -39.23 -24.30
N TRP A 542 -41.80 -38.91 -25.43
CA TRP A 542 -42.94 -39.66 -25.97
C TRP A 542 -42.63 -41.15 -26.25
N ALA A 543 -41.35 -41.49 -26.45
CA ALA A 543 -40.90 -42.84 -26.77
C ALA A 543 -40.40 -43.64 -25.53
N HIS A 544 -40.06 -42.97 -24.41
CA HIS A 544 -39.47 -43.64 -23.25
C HIS A 544 -40.02 -43.04 -21.96
N ALA A 545 -40.34 -43.91 -20.99
CA ALA A 545 -40.56 -43.50 -19.61
C ALA A 545 -39.24 -43.07 -18.95
N ASP A 546 -39.36 -42.32 -17.85
CA ASP A 546 -38.20 -41.96 -17.00
C ASP A 546 -37.47 -43.20 -16.51
N GLU A 547 -36.17 -43.29 -16.73
CA GLU A 547 -35.31 -44.31 -16.19
C GLU A 547 -34.24 -43.68 -15.30
N ASN A 548 -34.19 -44.09 -14.01
CA ASN A 548 -33.20 -43.62 -13.08
C ASN A 548 -31.82 -44.24 -13.39
N LEU A 549 -30.79 -43.44 -13.16
CA LEU A 549 -29.43 -43.90 -13.24
C LEU A 549 -29.16 -44.96 -12.13
N SER A 550 -28.45 -46.01 -12.47
CA SER A 550 -27.99 -47.02 -11.51
C SER A 550 -26.55 -47.46 -11.80
N LEU A 551 -25.89 -48.04 -10.81
CA LEU A 551 -24.49 -48.47 -10.89
C LEU A 551 -24.20 -49.44 -12.03
N ILE A 552 -25.15 -50.29 -12.43
CA ILE A 552 -25.00 -51.24 -13.53
C ILE A 552 -24.84 -50.52 -14.88
N HIS A 553 -25.33 -49.30 -15.02
CA HIS A 553 -25.18 -48.50 -16.23
C HIS A 553 -23.79 -47.86 -16.35
N ILE A 554 -23.04 -47.82 -15.25
CA ILE A 554 -21.69 -47.23 -15.19
C ILE A 554 -20.64 -48.36 -15.27
N SER A 555 -20.83 -49.45 -14.54
CA SER A 555 -19.84 -50.51 -14.38
C SER A 555 -19.82 -51.55 -15.51
N GLU A 556 -20.90 -51.68 -16.28
CA GLU A 556 -20.99 -52.63 -17.39
C GLU A 556 -21.51 -52.01 -18.69
N PRO A 557 -20.86 -50.94 -19.25
CA PRO A 557 -21.32 -50.33 -20.49
C PRO A 557 -21.24 -51.28 -21.71
N THR A 558 -20.45 -52.33 -21.62
CA THR A 558 -20.22 -53.30 -22.71
C THR A 558 -21.33 -54.35 -22.86
N ARG A 559 -22.10 -54.63 -21.79
CA ARG A 559 -23.23 -55.58 -21.89
C ARG A 559 -24.42 -55.06 -22.69
N LEU A 560 -24.58 -53.77 -22.83
CA LEU A 560 -25.62 -53.11 -23.62
C LEU A 560 -25.31 -52.98 -25.11
N ALA A 561 -24.08 -53.22 -25.52
CA ALA A 561 -23.67 -53.22 -26.92
C ALA A 561 -23.83 -54.57 -27.63
N LEU A 562 -24.34 -55.62 -26.94
CA LEU A 562 -24.52 -56.97 -27.45
C LEU A 562 -25.99 -57.42 -27.52
N ILE A 563 -26.95 -56.49 -27.46
CA ILE A 563 -28.35 -56.76 -27.76
C ILE A 563 -28.80 -56.01 -29.00
#